data_6ed4af54e4b7990b185b0c3b84fa06da
#
_entry.id   6ed4af54e4b7990b185b0c3b84fa06da
#
_cell.length_a   1.000
_cell.length_b   1.000
_cell.length_c   1.000
_cell.angle_alpha   90.00
_cell.angle_beta   90.00
_cell.angle_gamma   90.00
#
_symmetry.space_group_name_H-M   'P 1'
#
loop_
_entity.id
_entity.type
_entity.pdbx_description
1 polymer ?
#
loop_
_entity_poly.entity_id
_entity_poly.type
_entity_poly.pdbx_seq_one_letter_code
_entity_poly.pdbx_strand_id
1 'polypeptide(L)'
;MAMRAIETANLKVKLFPSPIEPTWIIEGNPQAKSCVISRSTDRLSYTVIWECTEGKFNWYYGLDETILILEGSIILESDSLPPKRYASGDTILFRKGAHARWHVEEHVKKLAFCHKVQPALVGFALRSLSPVKNKLSALVQRRSAQLPHGSGAL
;
A
#
# COMPACT_ATOMS: atom_id res chain seq x y z
N MET A 1 20.79 7.62 9.54
CA MET A 1 21.06 6.48 8.64
C MET A 1 20.51 6.83 7.26
N ALA A 2 21.35 6.88 6.24
CA ALA A 2 20.88 7.23 4.88
C ALA A 2 19.96 6.12 4.36
N MET A 3 18.79 6.49 3.83
CA MET A 3 17.89 5.56 3.16
C MET A 3 18.55 5.04 1.88
N ARG A 4 18.52 3.73 1.68
CA ARG A 4 19.00 3.13 0.43
C ARG A 4 18.07 3.55 -0.71
N ALA A 5 18.64 3.90 -1.87
CA ALA A 5 17.87 4.26 -3.04
C ALA A 5 17.08 3.07 -3.65
N ILE A 6 17.56 1.85 -3.40
CA ILE A 6 16.93 0.60 -3.86
C ILE A 6 16.85 -0.35 -2.66
N GLU A 7 15.64 -0.82 -2.37
CA GLU A 7 15.36 -1.84 -1.38
C GLU A 7 14.72 -3.04 -2.07
N THR A 8 15.13 -4.24 -1.68
CA THR A 8 14.57 -5.48 -2.22
C THR A 8 13.98 -6.31 -1.09
N ALA A 9 12.86 -6.96 -1.35
CA ALA A 9 12.24 -7.88 -0.41
C ALA A 9 11.83 -9.18 -1.13
N ASN A 10 11.77 -10.26 -0.38
CA ASN A 10 11.29 -11.55 -0.85
C ASN A 10 9.94 -11.85 -0.21
N LEU A 11 9.01 -12.43 -0.96
CA LEU A 11 7.69 -12.84 -0.45
C LEU A 11 7.76 -13.95 0.62
N LYS A 12 8.92 -14.60 0.79
CA LYS A 12 9.19 -15.62 1.82
C LYS A 12 9.76 -15.03 3.12
N VAL A 13 9.53 -13.74 3.39
CA VAL A 13 9.95 -13.12 4.66
C VAL A 13 9.23 -13.76 5.85
N LYS A 14 9.88 -13.69 7.02
CA LYS A 14 9.25 -14.11 8.27
C LYS A 14 8.09 -13.18 8.60
N LEU A 15 6.91 -13.75 8.83
CA LEU A 15 5.74 -13.01 9.28
C LEU A 15 5.61 -13.06 10.80
N PHE A 16 5.06 -12.02 11.37
CA PHE A 16 4.87 -11.84 12.80
C PHE A 16 3.39 -11.77 13.13
N PRO A 17 2.95 -12.22 14.32
CA PRO A 17 1.55 -12.11 14.73
C PRO A 17 1.01 -10.70 14.53
N SER A 18 -0.14 -10.60 13.89
CA SER A 18 -0.88 -9.36 13.60
C SER A 18 -2.37 -9.63 13.82
N PRO A 19 -2.80 -9.80 15.08
CA PRO A 19 -4.14 -10.27 15.41
C PRO A 19 -5.21 -9.32 14.86
N ILE A 20 -6.29 -9.91 14.36
CA ILE A 20 -7.49 -9.18 13.96
C ILE A 20 -8.14 -8.61 15.24
N GLU A 21 -8.67 -7.40 15.15
CA GLU A 21 -9.42 -6.79 16.25
C GLU A 21 -10.52 -7.75 16.73
N PRO A 22 -10.52 -8.16 18.00
CA PRO A 22 -11.45 -9.19 18.48
C PRO A 22 -12.94 -8.87 18.22
N THR A 23 -13.30 -7.60 18.28
CA THR A 23 -14.68 -7.13 18.02
C THR A 23 -15.10 -7.26 16.56
N TRP A 24 -14.14 -7.48 15.64
CA TRP A 24 -14.41 -7.68 14.22
C TRP A 24 -14.65 -9.14 13.87
N ILE A 25 -14.24 -10.07 14.72
CA ILE A 25 -14.39 -11.52 14.46
C ILE A 25 -15.86 -11.90 14.57
N ILE A 26 -16.39 -12.54 13.52
CA ILE A 26 -17.76 -13.03 13.43
C ILE A 26 -17.81 -14.52 13.79
N GLU A 27 -16.85 -15.30 13.27
CA GLU A 27 -16.85 -16.76 13.42
C GLU A 27 -15.41 -17.29 13.36
N GLY A 28 -15.13 -18.32 14.17
CA GLY A 28 -13.84 -18.99 14.20
C GLY A 28 -12.81 -18.28 15.07
N ASN A 29 -11.54 -18.63 14.85
CA ASN A 29 -10.40 -18.04 15.54
C ASN A 29 -9.29 -17.73 14.52
N PRO A 30 -9.53 -16.80 13.58
CA PRO A 30 -8.56 -16.49 12.52
C PRO A 30 -7.26 -15.98 13.11
N GLN A 31 -6.16 -16.62 12.72
CA GLN A 31 -4.81 -16.24 13.13
C GLN A 31 -4.15 -15.49 11.98
N ALA A 32 -3.94 -14.20 12.16
CA ALA A 32 -3.29 -13.35 11.17
C ALA A 32 -1.84 -13.05 11.53
N LYS A 33 -1.00 -12.97 10.48
CA LYS A 33 0.40 -12.56 10.58
C LYS A 33 0.72 -11.60 9.44
N SER A 34 1.67 -10.73 9.67
CA SER A 34 2.10 -9.76 8.65
C SER A 34 3.57 -9.38 8.76
N CYS A 35 4.07 -8.78 7.69
CA CYS A 35 5.37 -8.12 7.65
C CYS A 35 5.34 -6.97 6.65
N VAL A 36 5.69 -5.77 7.08
CA VAL A 36 5.89 -4.63 6.18
C VAL A 36 7.23 -4.83 5.47
N ILE A 37 7.19 -4.86 4.14
CA ILE A 37 8.38 -5.14 3.30
C ILE A 37 8.94 -3.91 2.61
N SER A 38 8.20 -2.82 2.52
CA SER A 38 8.69 -1.55 1.99
C SER A 38 7.87 -0.37 2.53
N ARG A 39 8.48 0.82 2.52
CA ARG A 39 7.80 2.09 2.86
C ARG A 39 8.27 3.18 1.93
N SER A 40 7.34 4.06 1.50
CA SER A 40 7.70 5.28 0.78
C SER A 40 8.49 6.26 1.67
N THR A 41 9.28 7.11 1.04
CA THR A 41 10.11 8.13 1.74
C THR A 41 9.28 9.07 2.60
N ASP A 42 8.09 9.45 2.12
CA ASP A 42 7.13 10.30 2.84
C ASP A 42 6.30 9.55 3.90
N ARG A 43 6.48 8.21 4.00
CA ARG A 43 5.74 7.30 4.90
C ARG A 43 4.22 7.28 4.68
N LEU A 44 3.75 7.74 3.53
CA LEU A 44 2.34 7.70 3.19
C LEU A 44 1.92 6.37 2.58
N SER A 45 2.85 5.65 1.98
CA SER A 45 2.59 4.34 1.38
C SER A 45 3.52 3.27 1.97
N TYR A 46 3.01 2.06 2.05
CA TYR A 46 3.80 0.90 2.43
C TYR A 46 3.22 -0.37 1.80
N THR A 47 4.09 -1.37 1.66
CA THR A 47 3.73 -2.68 1.15
C THR A 47 3.86 -3.69 2.27
N VAL A 48 2.85 -4.54 2.42
CA VAL A 48 2.80 -5.54 3.48
C VAL A 48 2.41 -6.90 2.93
N ILE A 49 3.07 -7.95 3.40
CA ILE A 49 2.61 -9.33 3.25
C ILE A 49 1.77 -9.66 4.47
N TRP A 50 0.60 -10.21 4.24
CA TRP A 50 -0.34 -10.62 5.27
C TRP A 50 -0.91 -11.99 4.94
N GLU A 51 -1.05 -12.83 5.94
CA GLU A 51 -1.71 -14.13 5.83
C GLU A 51 -2.68 -14.34 6.98
N CYS A 52 -3.68 -15.17 6.75
CA CYS A 52 -4.68 -15.50 7.74
C CYS A 52 -5.18 -16.93 7.56
N THR A 53 -5.44 -17.60 8.67
CA THR A 53 -6.11 -18.90 8.71
C THR A 53 -7.63 -18.76 8.59
N GLU A 54 -8.35 -19.86 8.61
CA GLU A 54 -9.82 -19.93 8.52
C GLU A 54 -10.53 -19.02 9.52
N GLY A 55 -11.64 -18.43 9.11
CA GLY A 55 -12.52 -17.61 9.94
C GLY A 55 -13.31 -16.58 9.16
N LYS A 56 -14.28 -15.95 9.85
CA LYS A 56 -15.09 -14.85 9.31
C LYS A 56 -14.92 -13.63 10.17
N PHE A 57 -14.71 -12.47 9.53
CA PHE A 57 -14.50 -11.21 10.23
C PHE A 57 -14.90 -10.01 9.38
N ASN A 58 -15.26 -8.95 10.04
CA ASN A 58 -15.40 -7.63 9.44
C ASN A 58 -14.03 -6.97 9.27
N TRP A 59 -13.89 -6.14 8.24
CA TRP A 59 -12.71 -5.32 8.06
C TRP A 59 -13.12 -3.90 7.68
N TYR A 60 -12.63 -2.94 8.45
CA TYR A 60 -12.90 -1.52 8.24
C TYR A 60 -11.62 -0.84 7.77
N TYR A 61 -11.66 -0.23 6.59
CA TYR A 61 -10.50 0.33 5.93
C TYR A 61 -10.26 1.80 6.31
N GLY A 62 -9.18 2.08 7.04
CA GLY A 62 -8.78 3.43 7.42
C GLY A 62 -7.91 4.15 6.39
N LEU A 63 -7.56 3.48 5.30
CA LEU A 63 -6.70 3.94 4.20
C LEU A 63 -7.11 3.25 2.90
N ASP A 64 -6.54 3.69 1.77
CA ASP A 64 -6.70 2.94 0.51
C ASP A 64 -5.75 1.73 0.53
N GLU A 65 -6.30 0.56 0.22
CA GLU A 65 -5.54 -0.69 0.19
C GLU A 65 -5.86 -1.46 -1.09
N THR A 66 -4.84 -1.68 -1.92
CA THR A 66 -4.93 -2.60 -3.06
C THR A 66 -4.27 -3.91 -2.68
N ILE A 67 -5.00 -5.01 -2.79
CA ILE A 67 -4.45 -6.34 -2.52
C ILE A 67 -4.26 -7.13 -3.81
N LEU A 68 -3.26 -7.99 -3.79
CA LEU A 68 -3.07 -9.09 -4.73
C LEU A 68 -3.07 -10.38 -3.91
N ILE A 69 -3.99 -11.29 -4.20
CA ILE A 69 -4.01 -12.62 -3.56
C ILE A 69 -2.88 -13.44 -4.15
N LEU A 70 -1.98 -13.91 -3.28
CA LEU A 70 -0.82 -14.73 -3.65
C LEU A 70 -1.13 -16.23 -3.54
N GLU A 71 -1.81 -16.63 -2.46
CA GLU A 71 -2.11 -18.02 -2.14
C GLU A 71 -3.50 -18.10 -1.48
N GLY A 72 -4.20 -19.22 -1.72
CA GLY A 72 -5.52 -19.47 -1.14
C GLY A 72 -6.63 -18.64 -1.77
N SER A 73 -7.70 -18.47 -1.05
CA SER A 73 -8.90 -17.74 -1.50
C SER A 73 -9.67 -17.12 -0.34
N ILE A 74 -10.51 -16.16 -0.68
CA ILE A 74 -11.48 -15.54 0.23
C ILE A 74 -12.83 -15.46 -0.44
N ILE A 75 -13.90 -15.47 0.35
CA ILE A 75 -15.20 -14.96 -0.05
C ILE A 75 -15.34 -13.59 0.59
N LEU A 76 -15.60 -12.59 -0.23
CA LEU A 76 -15.75 -11.21 0.20
C LEU A 76 -17.15 -10.72 -0.13
N GLU A 77 -17.76 -10.00 0.79
CA GLU A 77 -19.02 -9.30 0.59
C GLU A 77 -19.02 -7.94 1.30
N SER A 78 -19.88 -7.05 0.87
CA SER A 78 -20.19 -5.79 1.53
C SER A 78 -21.65 -5.44 1.31
N ASP A 79 -22.12 -4.34 1.88
CA ASP A 79 -23.52 -3.91 1.69
C ASP A 79 -23.85 -3.59 0.23
N SER A 80 -22.84 -3.27 -0.60
CA SER A 80 -22.98 -2.98 -2.03
C SER A 80 -22.42 -4.07 -2.94
N LEU A 81 -21.82 -5.11 -2.40
CA LEU A 81 -21.17 -6.19 -3.16
C LEU A 81 -21.67 -7.55 -2.65
N PRO A 82 -22.38 -8.35 -3.46
CA PRO A 82 -22.80 -9.68 -3.08
C PRO A 82 -21.57 -10.58 -2.83
N PRO A 83 -21.73 -11.67 -2.05
CA PRO A 83 -20.65 -12.61 -1.80
C PRO A 83 -20.01 -13.10 -3.10
N LYS A 84 -18.69 -12.95 -3.21
CA LYS A 84 -17.92 -13.41 -4.36
C LYS A 84 -16.58 -13.96 -3.89
N ARG A 85 -16.16 -15.08 -4.51
CA ARG A 85 -14.85 -15.70 -4.29
C ARG A 85 -13.77 -14.96 -5.09
N TYR A 86 -12.66 -14.71 -4.43
CA TYR A 86 -11.42 -14.21 -5.01
C TYR A 86 -10.29 -15.16 -4.65
N ALA A 87 -9.39 -15.43 -5.57
CA ALA A 87 -8.32 -16.40 -5.42
C ALA A 87 -6.97 -15.84 -5.92
N SER A 88 -5.93 -16.67 -5.85
CA SER A 88 -4.59 -16.31 -6.30
C SER A 88 -4.60 -15.68 -7.69
N GLY A 89 -3.99 -14.50 -7.82
CA GLY A 89 -3.95 -13.68 -9.03
C GLY A 89 -5.02 -12.58 -9.09
N ASP A 90 -6.08 -12.65 -8.28
CA ASP A 90 -7.08 -11.58 -8.22
C ASP A 90 -6.56 -10.36 -7.45
N THR A 91 -7.02 -9.18 -7.89
CA THR A 91 -6.74 -7.90 -7.23
C THR A 91 -8.02 -7.21 -6.81
N ILE A 92 -7.98 -6.54 -5.66
CA ILE A 92 -9.12 -5.80 -5.11
C ILE A 92 -8.59 -4.47 -4.53
N LEU A 93 -9.27 -3.38 -4.85
CA LEU A 93 -9.04 -2.07 -4.23
C LEU A 93 -10.14 -1.78 -3.21
N PHE A 94 -9.73 -1.57 -1.97
CA PHE A 94 -10.56 -1.03 -0.90
C PHE A 94 -10.21 0.44 -0.68
N ARG A 95 -11.18 1.33 -0.76
CA ARG A 95 -10.98 2.74 -0.47
C ARG A 95 -11.14 3.01 1.02
N LYS A 96 -10.49 4.04 1.51
CA LYS A 96 -10.69 4.54 2.87
C LYS A 96 -12.18 4.70 3.16
N GLY A 97 -12.63 4.14 4.30
CA GLY A 97 -14.04 4.12 4.70
C GLY A 97 -14.81 2.89 4.22
N ALA A 98 -14.23 2.05 3.36
CA ALA A 98 -14.87 0.80 2.98
C ALA A 98 -15.02 -0.14 4.18
N HIS A 99 -16.08 -0.94 4.14
CA HIS A 99 -16.31 -2.05 5.03
C HIS A 99 -16.51 -3.32 4.20
N ALA A 100 -15.89 -4.41 4.59
CA ALA A 100 -16.05 -5.70 3.96
C ALA A 100 -16.12 -6.82 4.99
N ARG A 101 -16.95 -7.83 4.70
CA ARG A 101 -16.98 -9.09 5.43
C ARG A 101 -16.09 -10.09 4.70
N TRP A 102 -15.11 -10.60 5.41
CA TRP A 102 -14.15 -11.59 4.95
C TRP A 102 -14.54 -12.98 5.44
N HIS A 103 -14.52 -13.94 4.56
CA HIS A 103 -14.60 -15.35 4.90
C HIS A 103 -13.39 -16.06 4.29
N VAL A 104 -12.45 -16.43 5.13
CA VAL A 104 -11.32 -17.30 4.78
C VAL A 104 -11.74 -18.73 5.12
N GLU A 105 -11.85 -19.59 4.11
CA GLU A 105 -12.32 -20.96 4.30
C GLU A 105 -11.24 -21.88 4.85
N GLU A 106 -10.00 -21.68 4.44
CA GLU A 106 -8.84 -22.45 4.89
C GLU A 106 -7.67 -21.51 5.20
N HIS A 107 -7.12 -20.87 4.19
CA HIS A 107 -5.96 -20.00 4.29
C HIS A 107 -5.96 -18.98 3.15
N VAL A 108 -5.45 -17.80 3.43
CA VAL A 108 -5.16 -16.78 2.42
C VAL A 108 -3.85 -16.09 2.73
N LYS A 109 -3.08 -15.79 1.68
CA LYS A 109 -1.91 -14.92 1.74
C LYS A 109 -2.03 -13.85 0.67
N LYS A 110 -1.79 -12.61 1.03
CA LYS A 110 -1.89 -11.47 0.12
C LYS A 110 -0.68 -10.55 0.23
N LEU A 111 -0.41 -9.86 -0.86
CA LEU A 111 0.41 -8.66 -0.89
C LEU A 111 -0.54 -7.46 -0.89
N ALA A 112 -0.35 -6.53 0.03
CA ALA A 112 -1.17 -5.34 0.14
C ALA A 112 -0.32 -4.08 -0.07
N PHE A 113 -0.81 -3.19 -0.93
CA PHE A 113 -0.27 -1.85 -1.16
C PHE A 113 -1.17 -0.86 -0.44
N CYS A 114 -0.67 -0.30 0.64
CA CYS A 114 -1.41 0.59 1.53
C CYS A 114 -1.01 2.03 1.29
N HIS A 115 -1.99 2.93 1.20
CA HIS A 115 -1.77 4.35 1.01
C HIS A 115 -2.63 5.19 1.96
N LYS A 116 -1.99 6.03 2.78
CA LYS A 116 -2.66 6.99 3.67
C LYS A 116 -3.21 8.14 2.84
N VAL A 117 -4.54 8.24 2.78
CA VAL A 117 -5.22 9.29 2.03
C VAL A 117 -5.06 10.62 2.75
N GLN A 118 -4.44 11.59 2.08
CA GLN A 118 -4.32 12.96 2.57
C GLN A 118 -5.65 13.69 2.50
N PRO A 119 -5.93 14.67 3.40
CA PRO A 119 -7.08 15.54 3.28
C PRO A 119 -7.12 16.22 1.89
N ALA A 120 -8.32 16.38 1.33
CA ALA A 120 -8.51 16.88 -0.03
C ALA A 120 -7.82 18.24 -0.28
N LEU A 121 -7.80 19.13 0.73
CA LEU A 121 -7.13 20.44 0.66
C LEU A 121 -5.61 20.30 0.46
N VAL A 122 -4.98 19.36 1.16
CA VAL A 122 -3.53 19.10 1.02
C VAL A 122 -3.22 18.51 -0.36
N GLY A 123 -4.02 17.56 -0.83
CA GLY A 123 -3.89 17.00 -2.17
C GLY A 123 -4.09 18.04 -3.29
N PHE A 124 -5.01 18.98 -3.12
CA PHE A 124 -5.21 20.08 -4.06
C PHE A 124 -4.01 21.03 -4.05
N ALA A 125 -3.53 21.46 -2.88
CA ALA A 125 -2.37 22.34 -2.75
C ALA A 125 -1.11 21.72 -3.39
N LEU A 126 -0.85 20.43 -3.15
CA LEU A 126 0.30 19.73 -3.73
C LEU A 126 0.19 19.63 -5.26
N ARG A 127 -0.99 19.38 -5.82
CA ARG A 127 -1.21 19.35 -7.28
C ARG A 127 -1.07 20.74 -7.90
N SER A 128 -1.55 21.77 -7.24
CA SER A 128 -1.47 23.16 -7.72
C SER A 128 -0.03 23.68 -7.71
N LEU A 129 0.81 23.21 -6.80
CA LEU A 129 2.23 23.60 -6.70
C LEU A 129 3.16 22.79 -7.62
N SER A 130 2.71 21.65 -8.12
CA SER A 130 3.48 20.75 -8.99
C SER A 130 4.02 21.42 -10.26
N PRO A 131 3.24 22.22 -11.03
CA PRO A 131 3.74 22.91 -12.22
C PRO A 131 4.78 23.99 -11.90
N VAL A 132 4.75 24.60 -10.72
CA VAL A 132 5.72 25.61 -10.28
C VAL A 132 7.08 24.97 -10.01
N LYS A 133 7.13 23.81 -9.36
CA LYS A 133 8.38 23.05 -9.12
C LYS A 133 9.05 22.64 -10.44
N ASN A 134 8.27 22.19 -11.42
CA ASN A 134 8.81 21.78 -12.71
C ASN A 134 9.40 22.97 -13.51
N LYS A 135 8.80 24.15 -13.41
CA LYS A 135 9.36 25.38 -14.02
C LYS A 135 10.64 25.85 -13.32
N LEU A 136 10.71 25.76 -11.99
CA LEU A 136 11.90 26.14 -11.23
C LEU A 136 13.08 25.19 -11.52
N SER A 137 12.86 23.87 -11.55
CA SER A 137 13.90 22.89 -11.88
C SER A 137 14.43 23.06 -13.31
N ALA A 138 13.56 23.36 -14.28
CA ALA A 138 13.94 23.64 -15.66
C ALA A 138 14.78 24.93 -15.78
N LEU A 139 14.47 25.97 -14.99
CA LEU A 139 15.26 27.22 -14.94
C LEU A 139 16.63 27.02 -14.30
N VAL A 140 16.73 26.22 -13.25
CA VAL A 140 17.99 25.86 -12.58
C VAL A 140 18.90 25.06 -13.54
N GLN A 141 18.36 24.07 -14.25
CA GLN A 141 19.09 23.28 -15.23
C GLN A 141 19.58 24.14 -16.41
N ARG A 142 18.79 25.09 -16.92
CA ARG A 142 19.21 26.02 -17.97
C ARG A 142 20.35 26.95 -17.52
N ARG A 143 20.37 27.39 -16.25
CA ARG A 143 21.47 28.21 -15.72
C ARG A 143 22.77 27.42 -15.56
N SER A 144 22.73 26.15 -15.21
CA SER A 144 23.91 25.29 -15.09
C SER A 144 24.54 24.96 -16.46
N ALA A 145 23.77 24.97 -17.54
CA ALA A 145 24.23 24.70 -18.90
C ALA A 145 24.87 25.92 -19.58
N GLN A 146 24.78 27.13 -19.01
CA GLN A 146 25.28 28.38 -19.57
C GLN A 146 26.56 28.90 -18.92
N LEU A 147 27.24 28.15 -18.08
CA LEU A 147 28.56 28.54 -17.59
C LEU A 147 29.58 28.26 -18.69
N PRO A 148 30.28 29.30 -19.22
CA PRO A 148 31.31 29.11 -20.23
C PRO A 148 32.47 28.32 -19.64
N HIS A 149 32.87 27.25 -20.32
CA HIS A 149 34.17 26.62 -20.08
C HIS A 149 35.25 27.65 -20.34
N GLY A 150 35.83 28.20 -19.28
CA GLY A 150 37.01 29.00 -19.35
C GLY A 150 38.15 28.18 -19.97
N SER A 151 38.49 28.45 -21.21
CA SER A 151 39.72 28.02 -21.83
C SER A 151 40.89 28.73 -21.13
N GLY A 152 41.59 28.01 -20.27
CA GLY A 152 42.89 28.38 -19.74
C GLY A 152 43.95 27.72 -20.62
N ALA A 153 44.43 28.44 -21.64
CA ALA A 153 45.70 28.15 -22.25
C ALA A 153 46.78 28.93 -21.50
N LEU A 154 47.86 28.27 -21.17
CA LEU A 154 49.28 28.52 -21.03
C LEU A 154 49.86 27.80 -19.83
#